data_7f5f288c86f2238940d9f1606c5e94d6
#
_entry.id   7f5f288c86f2238940d9f1606c5e94d6
#
_cell.length_a   1.000
_cell.length_b   1.000
_cell.length_c   1.000
_cell.angle_alpha   90.00
_cell.angle_beta   90.00
_cell.angle_gamma   90.00
#
_symmetry.space_group_name_H-M   'P 1'
#
loop_
_entity.id
_entity.type
_entity.pdbx_description
1 polymer ?
#
loop_
_entity_poly.entity_id
_entity_poly.type
_entity_poly.pdbx_seq_one_letter_code
_entity_poly.pdbx_strand_id
1 'polypeptide(L)'
;MDKRTGRNEYDRHWKRVIHSLFEDFVAFFSPGLYEMIDWDKPPDDLDKEFQKLNPDGKSRDREADGLFKVYLKNGSEQWILVHIEVQG
;
A
#
# COMPACT_ATOMS: atom_id res chain seq x y z
N MET A 1 -7.79 -22.48 -19.75
CA MET A 1 -7.75 -21.41 -18.80
C MET A 1 -6.64 -21.62 -17.78
N ASP A 2 -5.88 -20.62 -17.56
CA ASP A 2 -4.70 -20.71 -16.74
C ASP A 2 -5.05 -20.49 -15.28
N LYS A 3 -4.78 -21.48 -14.44
CA LYS A 3 -5.07 -21.37 -13.01
C LYS A 3 -4.22 -20.31 -12.30
N ARG A 4 -3.06 -20.02 -12.87
CA ARG A 4 -2.19 -19.00 -12.30
C ARG A 4 -2.78 -17.60 -12.43
N THR A 5 -3.62 -17.43 -13.44
CA THR A 5 -4.26 -16.14 -13.68
C THR A 5 -5.14 -15.72 -12.51
N GLY A 6 -5.90 -16.68 -11.96
CA GLY A 6 -6.78 -16.36 -10.83
C GLY A 6 -6.00 -15.91 -9.61
N ARG A 7 -4.86 -16.53 -9.35
CA ARG A 7 -4.03 -16.18 -8.21
C ARG A 7 -3.39 -14.82 -8.38
N ASN A 8 -2.87 -14.56 -9.57
CA ASN A 8 -2.28 -13.26 -9.89
C ASN A 8 -3.32 -12.16 -9.88
N GLU A 9 -4.53 -12.47 -10.33
CA GLU A 9 -5.62 -11.51 -10.33
C GLU A 9 -6.01 -11.12 -8.91
N TYR A 10 -5.97 -12.10 -8.00
CA TYR A 10 -6.29 -11.84 -6.61
C TYR A 10 -5.30 -10.86 -5.99
N ASP A 11 -4.01 -11.10 -6.19
CA ASP A 11 -2.96 -10.20 -5.71
C ASP A 11 -3.10 -8.82 -6.31
N ARG A 12 -3.33 -8.74 -7.62
CA ARG A 12 -3.51 -7.48 -8.30
C ARG A 12 -4.73 -6.74 -7.81
N HIS A 13 -5.78 -7.47 -7.52
CA HIS A 13 -7.00 -6.87 -7.03
C HIS A 13 -6.77 -6.17 -5.68
N TRP A 14 -6.12 -6.86 -4.76
CA TRP A 14 -5.82 -6.28 -3.46
C TRP A 14 -4.89 -5.09 -3.55
N LYS A 15 -3.89 -5.17 -4.42
CA LYS A 15 -2.99 -4.05 -4.62
C LYS A 15 -3.72 -2.85 -5.20
N ARG A 16 -4.64 -3.08 -6.13
CA ARG A 16 -5.45 -2.00 -6.67
C ARG A 16 -6.33 -1.37 -5.61
N VAL A 17 -6.93 -2.20 -4.76
CA VAL A 17 -7.77 -1.69 -3.69
C VAL A 17 -6.96 -0.81 -2.76
N ILE A 18 -5.80 -1.29 -2.34
CA ILE A 18 -4.92 -0.51 -1.46
C ILE A 18 -4.51 0.80 -2.14
N HIS A 19 -4.12 0.74 -3.42
CA HIS A 19 -3.74 1.94 -4.15
C HIS A 19 -4.89 2.92 -4.31
N SER A 20 -6.06 2.43 -4.72
CA SER A 20 -7.19 3.31 -4.98
C SER A 20 -7.75 3.91 -3.70
N LEU A 21 -7.59 3.21 -2.57
CA LEU A 21 -8.08 3.69 -1.29
C LEU A 21 -7.01 4.34 -0.43
N PHE A 22 -5.76 4.34 -0.90
CA PHE A 22 -4.65 4.82 -0.10
C PHE A 22 -4.84 6.28 0.32
N GLU A 23 -5.22 7.11 -0.62
CA GLU A 23 -5.46 8.52 -0.33
C GLU A 23 -6.58 8.67 0.69
N ASP A 24 -7.65 7.89 0.52
CA ASP A 24 -8.77 7.92 1.45
C ASP A 24 -8.36 7.44 2.83
N PHE A 25 -7.54 6.40 2.91
CA PHE A 25 -7.01 5.92 4.18
C PHE A 25 -6.21 6.99 4.90
N VAL A 26 -5.33 7.67 4.17
CA VAL A 26 -4.52 8.73 4.77
C VAL A 26 -5.41 9.86 5.25
N ALA A 27 -6.39 10.26 4.45
CA ALA A 27 -7.31 11.33 4.83
C ALA A 27 -8.11 10.98 6.08
N PHE A 28 -8.49 9.71 6.19
CA PHE A 28 -9.30 9.27 7.32
C PHE A 28 -8.48 9.09 8.59
N PHE A 29 -7.33 8.41 8.49
CA PHE A 29 -6.57 8.04 9.68
C PHE A 29 -5.56 9.09 10.09
N SER A 30 -5.14 9.94 9.16
CA SER A 30 -4.10 10.92 9.45
C SER A 30 -4.32 12.19 8.63
N PRO A 31 -5.36 12.95 8.95
CA PRO A 31 -5.68 14.13 8.15
C PRO A 31 -4.56 15.18 8.12
N GLY A 32 -3.78 15.27 9.20
CA GLY A 32 -2.63 16.17 9.20
C GLY A 32 -1.59 15.77 8.16
N LEU A 33 -1.30 14.49 8.10
CA LEU A 33 -0.38 13.96 7.07
C LEU A 33 -0.96 14.14 5.67
N TYR A 34 -2.26 13.91 5.52
CA TYR A 34 -2.93 14.08 4.25
C TYR A 34 -2.68 15.48 3.67
N GLU A 35 -2.77 16.50 4.51
CA GLU A 35 -2.56 17.87 4.09
C GLU A 35 -1.11 18.16 3.70
N MET A 36 -0.18 17.42 4.27
CA MET A 36 1.25 17.61 4.00
C MET A 36 1.70 16.94 2.72
N ILE A 37 0.95 15.97 2.22
CA ILE A 37 1.32 15.21 1.04
C ILE A 37 0.95 15.99 -0.23
N ASP A 38 1.88 15.99 -1.19
CA ASP A 38 1.64 16.53 -2.51
C ASP A 38 1.02 15.43 -3.37
N TRP A 39 -0.28 15.43 -3.46
CA TRP A 39 -1.00 14.39 -4.20
C TRP A 39 -0.90 14.55 -5.72
N ASP A 40 -0.35 15.66 -6.19
CA ASP A 40 -0.04 15.81 -7.61
C ASP A 40 1.06 14.85 -8.05
N LYS A 41 1.85 14.39 -7.10
CA LYS A 41 2.87 13.37 -7.33
C LYS A 41 2.34 12.04 -6.83
N PRO A 42 2.12 11.08 -7.73
CA PRO A 42 1.54 9.80 -7.31
C PRO A 42 2.45 9.10 -6.31
N PRO A 43 1.89 8.46 -5.28
CA PRO A 43 2.68 7.66 -4.36
C PRO A 43 3.36 6.50 -5.10
N ASP A 44 4.58 6.18 -4.69
CA ASP A 44 5.31 5.04 -5.25
C ASP A 44 5.04 3.80 -4.42
N ASP A 45 4.80 2.70 -5.10
CA ASP A 45 4.64 1.40 -4.48
C ASP A 45 6.02 0.81 -4.21
N LEU A 46 6.34 0.60 -2.94
CA LEU A 46 7.62 0.05 -2.52
C LEU A 46 7.51 -1.44 -2.17
N ASP A 47 6.72 -2.17 -2.95
CA ASP A 47 6.47 -3.57 -2.70
C ASP A 47 7.75 -4.40 -2.67
N LYS A 48 8.66 -4.13 -3.62
CA LYS A 48 9.94 -4.85 -3.67
C LYS A 48 10.80 -4.58 -2.45
N GLU A 49 10.84 -3.32 -2.01
CA GLU A 49 11.59 -2.94 -0.83
C GLU A 49 11.01 -3.57 0.41
N PHE A 50 9.69 -3.63 0.46
CA PHE A 50 9.00 -4.26 1.58
C PHE A 50 9.33 -5.75 1.67
N GLN A 51 9.38 -6.42 0.53
CA GLN A 51 9.74 -7.84 0.49
C GLN A 51 11.16 -8.08 1.00
N LYS A 52 12.07 -7.17 0.68
CA LYS A 52 13.44 -7.28 1.18
C LYS A 52 13.51 -7.11 2.68
N LEU A 53 12.68 -6.23 3.24
CA LEU A 53 12.64 -6.02 4.69
C LEU A 53 11.99 -7.18 5.42
N ASN A 54 11.18 -7.96 4.73
CA ASN A 54 10.46 -9.08 5.33
C ASN A 54 10.54 -10.30 4.42
N PRO A 55 11.75 -10.89 4.28
CA PRO A 55 11.95 -12.01 3.34
C PRO A 55 11.16 -13.24 3.74
N ASP A 56 10.85 -13.41 5.01
CA ASP A 56 10.04 -14.52 5.48
C ASP A 56 8.56 -14.22 5.41
N GLY A 57 8.22 -13.12 4.78
CA GLY A 57 6.87 -12.60 4.75
C GLY A 57 5.87 -13.61 4.28
N LYS A 58 5.44 -14.40 5.21
CA LYS A 58 4.30 -15.26 4.98
C LYS A 58 3.08 -14.39 5.06
N SER A 59 2.62 -13.95 3.92
CA SER A 59 1.34 -13.27 3.91
C SER A 59 0.32 -14.29 4.36
N ARG A 60 -0.23 -14.04 5.51
CA ARG A 60 -1.36 -14.83 5.96
C ARG A 60 -2.54 -14.44 5.10
N ASP A 61 -3.46 -15.39 4.95
CA ASP A 61 -4.64 -15.18 4.12
C ASP A 61 -5.49 -13.99 4.56
N ARG A 62 -5.27 -13.49 5.77
CA ARG A 62 -6.09 -12.44 6.37
C ARG A 62 -5.37 -11.11 6.51
N GLU A 63 -4.21 -10.99 5.89
CA GLU A 63 -3.43 -9.79 6.00
C GLU A 63 -3.13 -9.25 4.61
N ALA A 64 -3.20 -7.94 4.49
CA ALA A 64 -2.77 -7.25 3.29
C ALA A 64 -1.88 -6.09 3.72
N ASP A 65 -0.68 -6.04 3.16
CA ASP A 65 0.28 -5.01 3.49
C ASP A 65 0.69 -4.25 2.24
N GLY A 66 0.95 -2.98 2.41
CA GLY A 66 1.51 -2.18 1.34
C GLY A 66 2.43 -1.14 1.90
N LEU A 67 3.59 -0.97 1.28
CA LEU A 67 4.53 0.08 1.64
C LEU A 67 4.55 1.11 0.51
N PHE A 68 4.37 2.38 0.87
CA PHE A 68 4.27 3.45 -0.10
C PHE A 68 5.22 4.57 0.26
N LYS A 69 5.78 5.20 -0.77
CA LYS A 69 6.54 6.43 -0.61
C LYS A 69 5.69 7.57 -1.15
N VAL A 70 5.48 8.58 -0.31
CA VAL A 70 4.74 9.77 -0.71
C VAL A 70 5.68 10.96 -0.72
N TYR A 71 5.31 11.96 -1.48
CA TYR A 71 6.08 13.19 -1.61
C TYR A 71 5.34 14.28 -0.87
N LEU A 72 6.06 14.97 0.01
CA LEU A 72 5.45 16.03 0.80
C LEU A 72 5.61 17.37 0.08
N LYS A 73 4.73 18.29 0.41
CA LYS A 73 4.73 19.61 -0.23
C LYS A 73 6.02 20.39 0.02
N ASN A 74 6.74 20.05 1.09
CA ASN A 74 8.01 20.70 1.40
C ASN A 74 9.20 20.09 0.62
N GLY A 75 8.92 19.11 -0.26
CA GLY A 75 9.96 18.48 -1.06
C GLY A 75 10.56 17.23 -0.47
N SER A 76 10.21 16.88 0.76
CA SER A 76 10.73 15.68 1.38
C SER A 76 9.87 14.47 0.99
N GLU A 77 10.34 13.29 1.39
CA GLU A 77 9.68 12.02 1.13
C GLU A 77 9.33 11.35 2.45
N GLN A 78 8.26 10.58 2.43
CA GLN A 78 7.81 9.86 3.61
C GLN A 78 7.38 8.46 3.18
N TRP A 79 7.82 7.45 3.93
CA TRP A 79 7.38 6.08 3.70
C TRP A 79 6.21 5.79 4.64
N ILE A 80 5.18 5.12 4.09
CA ILE A 80 3.97 4.81 4.83
C ILE A 80 3.67 3.34 4.66
N LEU A 81 3.53 2.63 5.78
CA LEU A 81 3.13 1.24 5.77
C LEU A 81 1.63 1.16 6.04
N VAL A 82 0.92 0.51 5.14
CA VAL A 82 -0.50 0.20 5.33
C VAL A 82 -0.59 -1.28 5.66
N HIS A 83 -1.22 -1.58 6.77
CA HIS A 83 -1.42 -2.96 7.21
C HIS A 83 -2.91 -3.17 7.47
N ILE A 84 -3.47 -4.12 6.76
CA ILE A 84 -4.89 -4.45 6.91
C ILE A 84 -4.98 -5.90 7.37
N GLU A 85 -5.65 -6.11 8.48
CA GLU A 85 -5.87 -7.43 9.02
C GLU A 85 -7.37 -7.70 9.05
N VAL A 86 -7.76 -8.81 8.42
CA VAL A 86 -9.17 -9.21 8.40
C VAL A 86 -9.41 -10.20 9.51
N GLN A 87 -10.27 -9.82 10.43
CA GLN A 87 -10.68 -10.71 11.53
C GLN A 87 -12.03 -11.30 11.18
N GLY A 88 -12.05 -12.61 11.19
CA GLY A 88 -13.32 -13.28 10.85
C GLY A 88 -13.66 -14.38 11.81
#